data_db945c848f0d90a8cd5cb82e385c19b1
#
_entry.id   db945c848f0d90a8cd5cb82e385c19b1
#
_cell.length_a   1.000
_cell.length_b   1.000
_cell.length_c   1.000
_cell.angle_alpha   90.00
_cell.angle_beta   90.00
_cell.angle_gamma   90.00
#
_symmetry.space_group_name_H-M   'P 1'
#
loop_
_entity.id
_entity.type
_entity.pdbx_description
1 polymer ?
#
loop_
_entity_poly.entity_id
_entity_poly.type
_entity_poly.pdbx_seq_one_letter_code
_entity_poly.pdbx_strand_id
1 'polypeptide(L)'
;LKSTKPTIIMSRTSPIFLQRLFEQEIPEIADGIITVNKVVRIPGEKAKVAVDSFDERIDAVGACVGVRGARIHGIVRELGNENIDVIPFTNNVSLLITRALAPAHVTSVTLNEEEKRADVFLPNEEVSKAIGKSGYNIRLASQLTGYEIDVYREGITDEDIELTEFDDEIEGWIIEQLHNAGLDTAKSVLELTPEELMTRTDLEEET
;
A
#
# COMPACT_ATOMS: atom_id res chain seq x y z
N LEU A 1 4.96 44.25 -11.97
CA LEU A 1 3.74 44.76 -12.63
C LEU A 1 2.63 43.73 -12.39
N LYS A 2 1.71 44.02 -11.50
CA LYS A 2 0.51 43.15 -11.28
C LYS A 2 -0.37 43.29 -12.52
N SER A 3 -0.58 42.18 -13.24
CA SER A 3 -1.56 42.14 -14.32
C SER A 3 -2.95 42.45 -13.75
N THR A 4 -3.63 43.42 -14.36
CA THR A 4 -5.00 43.80 -14.00
C THR A 4 -6.06 42.96 -14.72
N LYS A 5 -5.64 41.98 -15.54
CA LYS A 5 -6.54 41.10 -16.29
C LYS A 5 -6.73 39.78 -15.53
N PRO A 6 -7.96 39.27 -15.44
CA PRO A 6 -8.20 37.95 -14.85
C PRO A 6 -7.48 36.88 -15.70
N THR A 7 -6.77 35.98 -15.00
CA THR A 7 -6.03 34.88 -15.62
C THR A 7 -6.68 33.57 -15.21
N ILE A 8 -7.01 32.74 -16.19
CA ILE A 8 -7.50 31.37 -15.95
C ILE A 8 -6.32 30.41 -15.98
N ILE A 9 -6.09 29.69 -14.87
CA ILE A 9 -5.06 28.67 -14.77
C ILE A 9 -5.73 27.32 -14.85
N MET A 10 -5.32 26.49 -15.81
CA MET A 10 -5.78 25.11 -15.96
C MET A 10 -4.72 24.15 -15.39
N SER A 11 -5.16 23.11 -14.72
CA SER A 11 -4.28 22.11 -14.11
C SER A 11 -4.69 20.70 -14.51
N ARG A 12 -3.72 19.90 -14.98
CA ARG A 12 -3.88 18.45 -15.22
C ARG A 12 -3.45 17.61 -14.01
N THR A 13 -2.89 18.24 -12.96
CA THR A 13 -2.39 17.55 -11.77
C THR A 13 -3.43 17.41 -10.67
N SER A 14 -4.55 18.13 -10.77
CA SER A 14 -5.63 18.07 -9.79
C SER A 14 -6.30 16.69 -9.75
N PRO A 15 -6.64 16.17 -8.55
CA PRO A 15 -7.49 14.98 -8.41
C PRO A 15 -8.83 15.12 -9.13
N ILE A 16 -9.40 16.32 -9.19
CA ILE A 16 -10.64 16.63 -9.90
C ILE A 16 -10.51 16.33 -11.39
N PHE A 17 -9.34 16.57 -11.99
CA PHE A 17 -9.12 16.25 -13.40
C PHE A 17 -9.29 14.75 -13.66
N LEU A 18 -8.70 13.91 -12.81
CA LEU A 18 -8.86 12.46 -12.91
C LEU A 18 -10.32 12.03 -12.69
N GLN A 19 -10.99 12.61 -11.71
CA GLN A 19 -12.42 12.34 -11.46
C GLN A 19 -13.26 12.65 -12.72
N ARG A 20 -13.00 13.78 -13.39
CA ARG A 20 -13.72 14.15 -14.63
C ARG A 20 -13.42 13.21 -15.80
N LEU A 21 -12.21 12.66 -15.88
CA LEU A 21 -11.90 11.63 -16.86
C LEU A 21 -12.69 10.35 -16.60
N PHE A 22 -12.85 9.95 -15.33
CA PHE A 22 -13.73 8.83 -14.98
C PHE A 22 -15.17 9.06 -15.38
N GLU A 23 -15.72 10.25 -15.11
CA GLU A 23 -17.10 10.62 -15.52
C GLU A 23 -17.27 10.61 -17.04
N GLN A 24 -16.25 10.97 -17.81
CA GLN A 24 -16.28 11.00 -19.26
C GLN A 24 -16.20 9.60 -19.89
N GLU A 25 -15.36 8.73 -19.34
CA GLU A 25 -15.07 7.41 -19.92
C GLU A 25 -16.01 6.31 -19.42
N ILE A 26 -16.69 6.52 -18.28
CA ILE A 26 -17.49 5.50 -17.60
C ILE A 26 -18.95 5.97 -17.54
N PRO A 27 -19.82 5.45 -18.42
CA PRO A 27 -21.23 5.85 -18.47
C PRO A 27 -21.96 5.67 -17.14
N GLU A 28 -21.67 4.59 -16.40
CA GLU A 28 -22.30 4.29 -15.11
C GLU A 28 -22.00 5.36 -14.04
N ILE A 29 -20.86 6.08 -14.16
CA ILE A 29 -20.55 7.24 -13.32
C ILE A 29 -21.33 8.47 -13.79
N ALA A 30 -21.38 8.71 -15.10
CA ALA A 30 -22.12 9.81 -15.68
C ALA A 30 -23.64 9.72 -15.37
N ASP A 31 -24.17 8.50 -15.35
CA ASP A 31 -25.58 8.19 -15.03
C ASP A 31 -25.86 8.19 -13.51
N GLY A 32 -24.82 8.38 -12.66
CA GLY A 32 -24.95 8.41 -11.20
C GLY A 32 -25.19 7.04 -10.55
N ILE A 33 -24.98 5.95 -11.27
CA ILE A 33 -25.09 4.56 -10.74
C ILE A 33 -23.87 4.21 -9.91
N ILE A 34 -22.68 4.67 -10.34
CA ILE A 34 -21.42 4.52 -9.64
C ILE A 34 -20.95 5.90 -9.16
N THR A 35 -20.46 5.95 -7.93
CA THR A 35 -19.94 7.17 -7.31
C THR A 35 -18.43 7.07 -7.16
N VAL A 36 -17.71 8.14 -7.50
CA VAL A 36 -16.32 8.32 -7.16
C VAL A 36 -16.24 9.01 -5.80
N ASN A 37 -15.94 8.24 -4.75
CA ASN A 37 -15.94 8.74 -3.37
C ASN A 37 -14.69 9.55 -3.06
N LYS A 38 -13.52 9.10 -3.52
CA LYS A 38 -12.27 9.80 -3.27
C LYS A 38 -11.23 9.49 -4.34
N VAL A 39 -10.47 10.50 -4.69
CA VAL A 39 -9.33 10.41 -5.63
C VAL A 39 -8.10 10.97 -4.95
N VAL A 40 -7.03 10.21 -4.93
CA VAL A 40 -5.70 10.65 -4.49
C VAL A 40 -4.68 10.28 -5.56
N ARG A 41 -3.70 11.15 -5.81
CA ARG A 41 -2.74 10.91 -6.87
C ARG A 41 -1.39 11.60 -6.62
N ILE A 42 -0.35 10.97 -7.13
CA ILE A 42 0.95 11.54 -7.36
C ILE A 42 1.05 11.70 -8.88
N PRO A 43 0.86 12.92 -9.42
CA PRO A 43 0.73 13.14 -10.85
C PRO A 43 1.90 12.59 -11.65
N GLY A 44 1.58 11.84 -12.71
CA GLY A 44 2.55 11.18 -13.59
C GLY A 44 3.09 9.85 -13.06
N GLU A 45 2.80 9.47 -11.81
CA GLU A 45 3.32 8.25 -11.21
C GLU A 45 2.20 7.27 -10.87
N LYS A 46 1.37 7.60 -9.88
CA LYS A 46 0.34 6.69 -9.37
C LYS A 46 -0.87 7.44 -8.83
N ALA A 47 -2.06 6.84 -8.98
CA ALA A 47 -3.31 7.30 -8.37
C ALA A 47 -4.08 6.15 -7.74
N LYS A 48 -4.92 6.47 -6.75
CA LYS A 48 -5.92 5.57 -6.20
C LYS A 48 -7.28 6.25 -6.26
N VAL A 49 -8.28 5.51 -6.74
CA VAL A 49 -9.65 5.99 -6.94
C VAL A 49 -10.60 5.05 -6.20
N ALA A 50 -11.26 5.55 -5.17
CA ALA A 50 -12.25 4.81 -4.42
C ALA A 50 -13.63 5.01 -5.06
N VAL A 51 -14.27 3.91 -5.45
CA VAL A 51 -15.58 3.89 -6.13
C VAL A 51 -16.58 3.03 -5.38
N ASP A 52 -17.85 3.38 -5.48
CA ASP A 52 -18.95 2.65 -4.88
C ASP A 52 -20.13 2.60 -5.85
N SER A 53 -21.04 1.64 -5.66
CA SER A 53 -22.28 1.55 -6.42
C SER A 53 -23.48 1.53 -5.48
N PHE A 54 -24.53 2.25 -5.85
CA PHE A 54 -25.81 2.21 -5.13
C PHE A 54 -26.57 0.89 -5.37
N ASP A 55 -26.21 0.13 -6.41
CA ASP A 55 -26.81 -1.18 -6.71
C ASP A 55 -25.76 -2.27 -6.44
N GLU A 56 -25.98 -3.10 -5.42
CA GLU A 56 -25.09 -4.21 -5.04
C GLU A 56 -24.87 -5.24 -6.15
N ARG A 57 -25.72 -5.28 -7.18
CA ARG A 57 -25.57 -6.16 -8.34
C ARG A 57 -24.53 -5.64 -9.34
N ILE A 58 -24.09 -4.39 -9.19
CA ILE A 58 -23.11 -3.76 -10.08
C ILE A 58 -21.74 -3.78 -9.44
N ASP A 59 -20.80 -4.44 -10.10
CA ASP A 59 -19.39 -4.36 -9.76
C ASP A 59 -18.81 -3.01 -10.20
N ALA A 60 -18.72 -2.07 -9.25
CA ALA A 60 -18.23 -0.73 -9.50
C ALA A 60 -16.78 -0.72 -10.03
N VAL A 61 -15.92 -1.60 -9.52
CA VAL A 61 -14.52 -1.71 -9.95
C VAL A 61 -14.45 -2.28 -11.36
N GLY A 62 -15.15 -3.39 -11.62
CA GLY A 62 -15.20 -4.02 -12.94
C GLY A 62 -15.75 -3.09 -14.03
N ALA A 63 -16.78 -2.30 -13.72
CA ALA A 63 -17.32 -1.29 -14.63
C ALA A 63 -16.32 -0.18 -14.95
N CYS A 64 -15.57 0.30 -13.95
CA CYS A 64 -14.52 1.31 -14.15
C CYS A 64 -13.32 0.78 -14.95
N VAL A 65 -12.91 -0.45 -14.70
CA VAL A 65 -11.80 -1.09 -15.42
C VAL A 65 -12.20 -1.40 -16.85
N GLY A 66 -13.43 -1.90 -17.05
CA GLY A 66 -13.95 -2.33 -18.33
C GLY A 66 -13.38 -3.66 -18.83
N VAL A 67 -13.96 -4.19 -19.90
CA VAL A 67 -13.54 -5.47 -20.48
C VAL A 67 -12.05 -5.40 -20.89
N ARG A 68 -11.23 -6.28 -20.32
CA ARG A 68 -9.77 -6.33 -20.53
C ARG A 68 -9.07 -4.99 -20.26
N GLY A 69 -9.59 -4.18 -19.37
CA GLY A 69 -9.03 -2.89 -19.02
C GLY A 69 -9.27 -1.76 -20.05
N ALA A 70 -10.17 -1.93 -20.98
CA ALA A 70 -10.34 -1.00 -22.11
C ALA A 70 -10.62 0.44 -21.66
N ARG A 71 -11.47 0.62 -20.63
CA ARG A 71 -11.82 1.95 -20.11
C ARG A 71 -10.67 2.58 -19.33
N ILE A 72 -10.12 1.85 -18.35
CA ILE A 72 -9.05 2.38 -17.52
C ILE A 72 -7.77 2.69 -18.32
N HIS A 73 -7.46 1.89 -19.34
CA HIS A 73 -6.30 2.15 -20.21
C HIS A 73 -6.45 3.44 -21.03
N GLY A 74 -7.68 3.83 -21.37
CA GLY A 74 -7.96 5.13 -22.01
C GLY A 74 -7.53 6.28 -21.09
N ILE A 75 -7.95 6.23 -19.83
CA ILE A 75 -7.63 7.23 -18.82
C ILE A 75 -6.13 7.25 -18.51
N VAL A 76 -5.50 6.08 -18.33
CA VAL A 76 -4.05 5.93 -18.08
C VAL A 76 -3.23 6.60 -19.18
N ARG A 77 -3.59 6.37 -20.46
CA ARG A 77 -2.90 7.00 -21.60
C ARG A 77 -3.09 8.52 -21.63
N GLU A 78 -4.28 9.01 -21.32
CA GLU A 78 -4.54 10.45 -21.23
C GLU A 78 -3.68 11.12 -20.16
N LEU A 79 -3.35 10.42 -19.07
CA LEU A 79 -2.51 10.91 -17.97
C LEU A 79 -1.01 10.65 -18.16
N GLY A 80 -0.57 10.24 -19.35
CA GLY A 80 0.85 9.99 -19.62
C GLY A 80 1.39 8.73 -18.92
N ASN A 81 0.58 7.68 -18.85
CA ASN A 81 0.86 6.38 -18.21
C ASN A 81 0.93 6.41 -16.67
N GLU A 82 0.21 7.33 -16.03
CA GLU A 82 -0.01 7.29 -14.59
C GLU A 82 -0.74 6.00 -14.20
N ASN A 83 -0.18 5.22 -13.26
CA ASN A 83 -0.78 3.97 -12.82
C ASN A 83 -1.99 4.25 -11.92
N ILE A 84 -3.14 3.64 -12.21
CA ILE A 84 -4.39 3.89 -11.50
C ILE A 84 -4.91 2.62 -10.85
N ASP A 85 -4.99 2.62 -9.52
CA ASP A 85 -5.66 1.57 -8.74
C ASP A 85 -7.11 2.00 -8.48
N VAL A 86 -8.06 1.19 -8.93
CA VAL A 86 -9.49 1.37 -8.63
C VAL A 86 -9.85 0.49 -7.43
N ILE A 87 -10.40 1.10 -6.39
CA ILE A 87 -10.61 0.47 -5.08
C ILE A 87 -12.10 0.50 -4.75
N PRO A 88 -12.72 -0.63 -4.35
CA PRO A 88 -14.09 -0.62 -3.88
C PRO A 88 -14.17 0.09 -2.53
N PHE A 89 -14.93 1.18 -2.48
CA PHE A 89 -15.13 1.96 -1.26
C PHE A 89 -15.90 1.18 -0.20
N THR A 90 -15.66 1.49 1.05
CA THR A 90 -16.40 0.99 2.20
C THR A 90 -16.25 1.95 3.37
N ASN A 91 -17.26 2.03 4.22
CA ASN A 91 -17.22 2.77 5.48
C ASN A 91 -16.44 2.04 6.59
N ASN A 92 -16.15 0.74 6.41
CA ASN A 92 -15.25 0.02 7.30
C ASN A 92 -13.81 0.41 7.01
N VAL A 93 -13.22 1.15 7.95
CA VAL A 93 -11.87 1.73 7.79
C VAL A 93 -10.79 0.66 7.63
N SER A 94 -10.81 -0.39 8.46
CA SER A 94 -9.83 -1.48 8.38
C SER A 94 -9.87 -2.17 7.02
N LEU A 95 -11.08 -2.43 6.51
CA LEU A 95 -11.27 -3.03 5.19
C LEU A 95 -10.84 -2.08 4.07
N LEU A 96 -11.09 -0.77 4.21
CA LEU A 96 -10.66 0.23 3.24
C LEU A 96 -9.13 0.33 3.19
N ILE A 97 -8.45 0.29 4.34
CA ILE A 97 -6.98 0.28 4.43
C ILE A 97 -6.42 -0.97 3.73
N THR A 98 -6.98 -2.15 4.05
CA THR A 98 -6.59 -3.42 3.41
C THR A 98 -6.70 -3.35 1.89
N ARG A 99 -7.83 -2.84 1.37
CA ARG A 99 -8.05 -2.65 -0.07
C ARG A 99 -7.12 -1.61 -0.69
N ALA A 100 -6.84 -0.54 0.05
CA ALA A 100 -5.97 0.54 -0.41
C ALA A 100 -4.49 0.13 -0.49
N LEU A 101 -4.06 -0.85 0.30
CA LEU A 101 -2.70 -1.38 0.27
C LEU A 101 -2.48 -2.45 -0.81
N ALA A 102 -3.53 -2.87 -1.53
CA ALA A 102 -3.35 -3.80 -2.65
C ALA A 102 -2.19 -3.32 -3.58
N PRO A 103 -1.37 -4.28 -4.12
CA PRO A 103 -1.57 -5.72 -4.16
C PRO A 103 -1.04 -6.48 -2.93
N ALA A 104 -0.63 -5.79 -1.85
CA ALA A 104 -0.15 -6.45 -0.64
C ALA A 104 -1.28 -7.18 0.08
N HIS A 105 -0.97 -8.36 0.60
CA HIS A 105 -1.88 -9.14 1.44
C HIS A 105 -1.68 -8.74 2.90
N VAL A 106 -2.69 -8.07 3.47
CA VAL A 106 -2.71 -7.63 4.86
C VAL A 106 -3.34 -8.73 5.72
N THR A 107 -2.66 -9.11 6.80
CA THR A 107 -3.16 -10.12 7.75
C THR A 107 -4.11 -9.49 8.76
N SER A 108 -3.71 -8.39 9.37
CA SER A 108 -4.54 -7.68 10.35
C SER A 108 -4.29 -6.18 10.34
N VAL A 109 -5.28 -5.43 10.83
CA VAL A 109 -5.21 -3.97 10.98
C VAL A 109 -5.72 -3.60 12.36
N THR A 110 -4.91 -2.91 13.14
CA THR A 110 -5.28 -2.32 14.42
C THR A 110 -5.46 -0.82 14.24
N LEU A 111 -6.60 -0.27 14.66
CA LEU A 111 -6.92 1.14 14.49
C LEU A 111 -6.81 1.91 15.80
N ASN A 112 -6.14 3.04 15.76
CA ASN A 112 -6.24 4.09 16.76
C ASN A 112 -7.06 5.24 16.16
N GLU A 113 -8.35 5.29 16.51
CA GLU A 113 -9.27 6.29 15.94
C GLU A 113 -9.01 7.70 16.45
N GLU A 114 -8.46 7.85 17.67
CA GLU A 114 -8.19 9.16 18.29
C GLU A 114 -7.03 9.85 17.56
N GLU A 115 -5.97 9.11 17.27
CA GLU A 115 -4.77 9.63 16.58
C GLU A 115 -4.85 9.51 15.06
N LYS A 116 -5.88 8.84 14.53
CA LYS A 116 -6.00 8.50 13.10
C LYS A 116 -4.79 7.71 12.58
N ARG A 117 -4.34 6.73 13.38
CA ARG A 117 -3.26 5.81 13.03
C ARG A 117 -3.79 4.40 12.81
N ALA A 118 -3.11 3.67 11.96
CA ALA A 118 -3.43 2.28 11.67
C ALA A 118 -2.14 1.47 11.60
N ASP A 119 -2.03 0.49 12.50
CA ASP A 119 -0.94 -0.48 12.50
C ASP A 119 -1.37 -1.67 11.66
N VAL A 120 -0.62 -1.93 10.60
CA VAL A 120 -0.93 -2.96 9.60
C VAL A 120 0.11 -4.06 9.67
N PHE A 121 -0.34 -5.28 9.96
CA PHE A 121 0.50 -6.46 10.05
C PHE A 121 0.39 -7.29 8.78
N LEU A 122 1.54 -7.69 8.24
CA LEU A 122 1.60 -8.48 7.02
C LEU A 122 2.88 -9.33 6.96
N PRO A 123 2.88 -10.41 6.15
CA PRO A 123 4.05 -11.25 5.94
C PRO A 123 5.23 -10.44 5.40
N ASN A 124 6.45 -10.84 5.74
CA ASN A 124 7.67 -10.13 5.34
C ASN A 124 7.76 -9.87 3.82
N GLU A 125 7.39 -10.86 3.01
CA GLU A 125 7.38 -10.75 1.54
C GLU A 125 6.35 -9.75 0.98
N GLU A 126 5.36 -9.35 1.79
CA GLU A 126 4.32 -8.41 1.38
C GLU A 126 4.67 -6.95 1.72
N VAL A 127 5.64 -6.70 2.62
CA VAL A 127 6.04 -5.36 3.07
C VAL A 127 6.42 -4.45 1.90
N SER A 128 7.27 -4.95 1.00
CA SER A 128 7.70 -4.18 -0.17
C SER A 128 6.56 -3.82 -1.10
N LYS A 129 5.53 -4.67 -1.22
CA LYS A 129 4.33 -4.40 -2.01
C LYS A 129 3.45 -3.35 -1.35
N ALA A 130 3.29 -3.42 -0.01
CA ALA A 130 2.53 -2.44 0.76
C ALA A 130 3.15 -1.03 0.65
N ILE A 131 4.46 -0.93 0.79
CA ILE A 131 5.20 0.33 0.65
C ILE A 131 5.17 0.82 -0.80
N GLY A 132 5.48 -0.06 -1.75
CA GLY A 132 5.56 0.24 -3.17
C GLY A 132 6.77 1.08 -3.55
N LYS A 133 6.96 1.30 -4.87
CA LYS A 133 8.04 2.15 -5.42
C LYS A 133 8.02 3.53 -4.74
N SER A 134 9.13 3.95 -4.18
CA SER A 134 9.30 5.27 -3.52
C SER A 134 8.24 5.58 -2.42
N GLY A 135 7.66 4.55 -1.81
CA GLY A 135 6.61 4.70 -0.81
C GLY A 135 5.25 5.19 -1.35
N TYR A 136 5.06 5.17 -2.67
CA TYR A 136 3.85 5.74 -3.28
C TYR A 136 2.59 4.97 -2.89
N ASN A 137 2.67 3.64 -2.73
CA ASN A 137 1.50 2.84 -2.42
C ASN A 137 0.95 3.14 -1.02
N ILE A 138 1.80 3.07 0.00
CA ILE A 138 1.42 3.37 1.38
C ILE A 138 1.01 4.83 1.56
N ARG A 139 1.73 5.78 0.94
CA ARG A 139 1.43 7.21 1.00
C ARG A 139 0.04 7.52 0.43
N LEU A 140 -0.31 6.93 -0.72
CA LEU A 140 -1.62 7.11 -1.32
C LEU A 140 -2.71 6.39 -0.53
N ALA A 141 -2.41 5.23 0.07
CA ALA A 141 -3.35 4.54 0.97
C ALA A 141 -3.67 5.40 2.20
N SER A 142 -2.66 6.01 2.83
CA SER A 142 -2.85 6.95 3.94
C SER A 142 -3.70 8.16 3.54
N GLN A 143 -3.42 8.77 2.40
CA GLN A 143 -4.20 9.90 1.90
C GLN A 143 -5.64 9.52 1.56
N LEU A 144 -5.86 8.31 1.01
CA LEU A 144 -7.19 7.81 0.64
C LEU A 144 -8.04 7.58 1.88
N THR A 145 -7.50 6.91 2.88
CA THR A 145 -8.20 6.50 4.11
C THR A 145 -8.29 7.62 5.14
N GLY A 146 -7.31 8.55 5.14
CA GLY A 146 -7.18 9.60 6.14
C GLY A 146 -6.56 9.12 7.46
N TYR A 147 -5.90 7.95 7.43
CA TYR A 147 -5.15 7.39 8.54
C TYR A 147 -3.66 7.39 8.20
N GLU A 148 -2.82 7.66 9.17
CA GLU A 148 -1.40 7.35 9.08
C GLU A 148 -1.22 5.85 9.19
N ILE A 149 -0.55 5.23 8.23
CA ILE A 149 -0.43 3.78 8.13
C ILE A 149 1.00 3.40 8.43
N ASP A 150 1.18 2.62 9.52
CA ASP A 150 2.44 2.00 9.89
C ASP A 150 2.39 0.51 9.55
N VAL A 151 3.47 0.00 8.95
CA VAL A 151 3.55 -1.38 8.47
C VAL A 151 4.50 -2.16 9.36
N TYR A 152 3.99 -3.26 9.92
CA TYR A 152 4.71 -4.17 10.78
C TYR A 152 4.79 -5.56 10.15
N ARG A 153 5.89 -6.25 10.35
CA ARG A 153 6.06 -7.64 9.93
C ARG A 153 5.28 -8.55 10.88
N GLU A 154 4.59 -9.53 10.31
CA GLU A 154 3.90 -10.54 11.10
C GLU A 154 4.92 -11.48 11.76
N GLY A 155 4.71 -11.79 13.04
CA GLY A 155 5.56 -12.68 13.80
C GLY A 155 6.64 -11.98 14.64
N ILE A 156 6.88 -10.69 14.44
CA ILE A 156 7.70 -9.89 15.35
C ILE A 156 6.78 -9.38 16.46
N THR A 157 6.83 -10.00 17.62
CA THR A 157 6.21 -9.46 18.84
C THR A 157 7.13 -8.41 19.45
N ASP A 158 6.61 -7.46 20.25
CA ASP A 158 7.40 -6.48 21.01
C ASP A 158 8.47 -7.12 21.93
N GLU A 159 8.45 -8.46 22.07
CA GLU A 159 9.43 -9.26 22.79
C GLU A 159 10.51 -9.85 21.86
N ASP A 160 10.43 -9.63 20.55
CA ASP A 160 11.37 -10.16 19.57
C ASP A 160 12.43 -9.10 19.26
N ILE A 161 13.61 -9.27 19.86
CA ILE A 161 14.76 -8.37 19.67
C ILE A 161 15.43 -8.69 18.33
N GLU A 162 15.61 -7.70 17.48
CA GLU A 162 16.37 -7.87 16.23
C GLU A 162 17.85 -8.20 16.55
N LEU A 163 18.45 -9.09 15.77
CA LEU A 163 19.84 -9.49 15.96
C LEU A 163 20.81 -8.31 15.82
N THR A 164 20.42 -7.26 15.10
CA THR A 164 21.19 -6.01 14.97
C THR A 164 21.36 -5.24 16.27
N GLU A 165 20.50 -5.46 17.27
CA GLU A 165 20.67 -4.86 18.60
C GLU A 165 21.80 -5.49 19.41
N PHE A 166 22.32 -6.63 18.96
CA PHE A 166 23.44 -7.34 19.57
C PHE A 166 24.77 -7.07 18.86
N ASP A 167 24.88 -6.05 18.03
CA ASP A 167 26.10 -5.67 17.29
C ASP A 167 27.33 -5.50 18.20
N ASP A 168 27.13 -5.10 19.47
CA ASP A 168 28.19 -4.94 20.46
C ASP A 168 28.62 -6.27 21.12
N GLU A 169 27.80 -7.33 21.02
CA GLU A 169 27.99 -8.62 21.68
C GLU A 169 28.29 -9.77 20.71
N ILE A 170 27.75 -9.68 19.49
CA ILE A 170 27.87 -10.69 18.42
C ILE A 170 28.66 -10.11 17.26
N GLU A 171 29.68 -10.83 16.78
CA GLU A 171 30.45 -10.37 15.62
C GLU A 171 29.56 -10.23 14.38
N GLY A 172 29.66 -9.10 13.68
CA GLY A 172 28.76 -8.71 12.59
C GLY A 172 28.67 -9.76 11.46
N TRP A 173 29.72 -10.55 11.21
CA TRP A 173 29.68 -11.63 10.23
C TRP A 173 28.75 -12.78 10.65
N ILE A 174 28.59 -13.04 11.95
CA ILE A 174 27.65 -14.04 12.49
C ILE A 174 26.23 -13.56 12.25
N ILE A 175 25.95 -12.29 12.54
CA ILE A 175 24.64 -11.66 12.28
C ILE A 175 24.30 -11.75 10.78
N GLU A 176 25.27 -11.49 9.91
CA GLU A 176 25.09 -11.61 8.46
C GLU A 176 24.77 -13.04 8.02
N GLN A 177 25.42 -14.04 8.61
CA GLN A 177 25.13 -15.46 8.34
C GLN A 177 23.72 -15.86 8.81
N LEU A 178 23.30 -15.38 9.98
CA LEU A 178 21.96 -15.62 10.52
C LEU A 178 20.90 -14.96 9.64
N HIS A 179 21.09 -13.73 9.21
CA HIS A 179 20.21 -13.04 8.26
C HIS A 179 20.11 -13.77 6.92
N ASN A 180 21.23 -14.27 6.37
CA ASN A 180 21.22 -15.04 5.15
C ASN A 180 20.45 -16.35 5.26
N ALA A 181 20.38 -16.92 6.48
CA ALA A 181 19.60 -18.10 6.80
C ALA A 181 18.11 -17.78 7.09
N GLY A 182 17.72 -16.49 7.04
CA GLY A 182 16.34 -16.02 7.32
C GLY A 182 16.02 -15.91 8.81
N LEU A 183 17.06 -15.79 9.65
CA LEU A 183 16.95 -15.63 11.10
C LEU A 183 17.26 -14.16 11.44
N ASP A 184 16.23 -13.36 11.58
CA ASP A 184 16.36 -11.90 11.77
C ASP A 184 16.26 -11.47 13.24
N THR A 185 15.77 -12.36 14.12
CA THR A 185 15.48 -12.05 15.50
C THR A 185 16.08 -13.06 16.48
N ALA A 186 16.37 -12.64 17.70
CA ALA A 186 16.88 -13.49 18.78
C ALA A 186 15.96 -14.71 19.02
N LYS A 187 14.65 -14.51 18.95
CA LYS A 187 13.68 -15.60 19.14
C LYS A 187 13.77 -16.63 18.01
N SER A 188 13.89 -16.19 16.76
CA SER A 188 14.01 -17.10 15.61
C SER A 188 15.27 -18.00 15.71
N VAL A 189 16.33 -17.49 16.32
CA VAL A 189 17.55 -18.26 16.62
C VAL A 189 17.33 -19.22 17.78
N LEU A 190 16.71 -18.76 18.87
CA LEU A 190 16.46 -19.56 20.08
C LEU A 190 15.42 -20.68 19.87
N GLU A 191 14.56 -20.60 18.86
CA GLU A 191 13.62 -21.65 18.49
C GLU A 191 14.28 -22.83 17.77
N LEU A 192 15.52 -22.68 17.30
CA LEU A 192 16.31 -23.72 16.65
C LEU A 192 17.22 -24.43 17.63
N THR A 193 17.43 -25.72 17.39
CA THR A 193 18.49 -26.46 18.05
C THR A 193 19.86 -26.10 17.45
N PRO A 194 20.99 -26.24 18.21
CA PRO A 194 22.31 -26.01 17.67
C PRO A 194 22.62 -26.81 16.39
N GLU A 195 22.12 -28.05 16.29
CA GLU A 195 22.29 -28.90 15.12
C GLU A 195 21.51 -28.35 13.88
N GLU A 196 20.32 -27.79 14.09
CA GLU A 196 19.54 -27.14 13.05
C GLU A 196 20.16 -25.82 12.60
N LEU A 197 20.74 -25.08 13.53
CA LEU A 197 21.44 -23.83 13.25
C LEU A 197 22.67 -24.08 12.37
N MET A 198 23.53 -25.05 12.74
CA MET A 198 24.69 -25.46 11.93
C MET A 198 24.31 -25.99 10.54
N THR A 199 23.12 -26.59 10.41
CA THR A 199 22.65 -27.09 9.11
C THR A 199 22.17 -25.97 8.20
N ARG A 200 21.66 -24.86 8.76
CA ARG A 200 21.09 -23.73 8.01
C ARG A 200 22.09 -22.60 7.77
N THR A 201 23.14 -22.55 8.56
CA THR A 201 24.21 -21.55 8.50
C THR A 201 25.56 -22.26 8.31
N ASP A 202 26.58 -21.52 7.92
CA ASP A 202 27.96 -22.01 7.87
C ASP A 202 28.70 -21.83 9.24
N LEU A 203 27.93 -21.76 10.34
CA LEU A 203 28.49 -21.61 11.70
C LEU A 203 28.94 -22.98 12.26
N GLU A 204 30.03 -22.97 13.03
CA GLU A 204 30.57 -24.14 13.69
C GLU A 204 30.09 -24.23 15.14
N GLU A 205 30.15 -25.43 15.78
CA GLU A 205 29.67 -25.69 17.14
C GLU A 205 30.38 -24.80 18.22
N GLU A 206 31.53 -24.25 17.87
CA GLU A 206 32.34 -23.42 18.77
C GLU A 206 32.01 -21.90 18.61
N THR A 207 31.18 -21.54 17.62
CA THR A 207 30.78 -20.15 17.35
C THR A 207 29.58 -19.76 18.19
#